data_114829ae6b6a274447ee83b4257d40cf
#
_entry.id   114829ae6b6a274447ee83b4257d40cf
#
_cell.length_a   1.000
_cell.length_b   1.000
_cell.length_c   1.000
_cell.angle_alpha   90.00
_cell.angle_beta   90.00
_cell.angle_gamma   90.00
#
_symmetry.space_group_name_H-M   'P 1'
#
loop_
_entity.id
_entity.type
_entity.pdbx_description
1 polymer ?
#
loop_
_entity_poly.entity_id
_entity_poly.type
_entity_poly.pdbx_seq_one_letter_code
_entity_poly.pdbx_strand_id
1 'polypeptide(L)'
;MRPYFSGFLNNDYSMKMIIDNFDDSLALRSELSSLQMKGYHLLYRGHASNSFELLSMVGRKIPINGNLLDSEKRCFQDYKDYIADRNWIQYKVSSYNDNLFYMSIGRHLGLDCRLLDWTARLETALFFASADEGVVHENGHLWIMIYKGSVDDANAKIDPFDIKRVALIKKDYLVPQNMSMENFPLGEQRRFAQNGFFTIVPTDLLTTPLERIPLNNMILKKVEITANAKKNILSALSKCYEDYLLGCPVNGSKFRLLF
;
A
#
# COMPACT_ATOMS: atom_id res chain seq x y z
N MET A 1 -29.39 3.73 -2.26
CA MET A 1 -28.72 3.70 -3.57
C MET A 1 -28.10 2.32 -3.75
N ARG A 2 -28.53 1.55 -4.73
CA ARG A 2 -27.87 0.26 -5.05
C ARG A 2 -26.53 0.56 -5.68
N PRO A 3 -25.45 -0.15 -5.33
CA PRO A 3 -24.14 0.10 -5.92
C PRO A 3 -24.21 -0.20 -7.43
N TYR A 4 -23.89 0.78 -8.24
CA TYR A 4 -23.86 0.73 -9.71
C TYR A 4 -22.88 -0.32 -10.27
N PHE A 5 -22.10 -0.96 -9.43
CA PHE A 5 -21.03 -1.88 -9.80
C PHE A 5 -21.38 -3.36 -9.77
N SER A 6 -22.52 -3.74 -9.17
CA SER A 6 -22.85 -5.17 -9.01
C SER A 6 -23.19 -5.91 -10.32
N GLY A 7 -23.44 -5.17 -11.40
CA GLY A 7 -23.82 -5.78 -12.69
C GLY A 7 -22.68 -6.08 -13.66
N PHE A 8 -21.52 -5.42 -13.51
CA PHE A 8 -20.50 -5.44 -14.55
C PHE A 8 -19.39 -6.50 -14.37
N LEU A 9 -19.19 -7.02 -13.17
CA LEU A 9 -18.13 -8.00 -12.88
C LEU A 9 -18.65 -9.40 -12.55
N ASN A 10 -19.96 -9.60 -12.55
CA ASN A 10 -20.52 -10.90 -12.18
C ASN A 10 -20.54 -11.93 -13.31
N ASN A 11 -20.36 -11.58 -14.59
CA ASN A 11 -20.58 -12.55 -15.64
C ASN A 11 -19.52 -12.68 -16.76
N ASP A 12 -18.51 -11.79 -16.90
CA ASP A 12 -17.69 -11.82 -18.13
C ASP A 12 -16.15 -11.76 -17.96
N TYR A 13 -15.62 -11.74 -16.74
CA TYR A 13 -14.16 -11.75 -16.56
C TYR A 13 -13.72 -12.92 -15.69
N SER A 14 -13.47 -14.05 -16.34
CA SER A 14 -12.65 -15.13 -15.78
C SER A 14 -11.18 -14.70 -15.80
N MET A 15 -10.80 -13.79 -14.88
CA MET A 15 -9.40 -13.44 -14.69
C MET A 15 -8.64 -14.66 -14.17
N LYS A 16 -7.46 -14.92 -14.71
CA LYS A 16 -6.59 -15.97 -14.20
C LYS A 16 -6.30 -15.69 -12.71
N MET A 17 -6.69 -16.61 -11.86
CA MET A 17 -6.61 -16.44 -10.41
C MET A 17 -5.35 -17.04 -9.77
N ILE A 18 -4.50 -17.69 -10.59
CA ILE A 18 -3.26 -18.33 -10.15
C ILE A 18 -2.14 -17.95 -11.12
N ILE A 19 -1.00 -17.57 -10.58
CA ILE A 19 0.26 -17.34 -11.31
C ILE A 19 1.21 -18.46 -10.91
N ASP A 20 1.49 -19.36 -11.85
CA ASP A 20 2.41 -20.49 -11.68
C ASP A 20 3.80 -20.22 -12.26
N ASN A 21 3.92 -19.25 -13.15
CA ASN A 21 5.16 -18.85 -13.81
C ASN A 21 5.11 -17.38 -14.22
N PHE A 22 6.20 -16.86 -14.79
CA PHE A 22 6.27 -15.46 -15.20
C PHE A 22 5.32 -15.14 -16.38
N ASP A 23 5.13 -16.07 -17.33
CA ASP A 23 4.24 -15.84 -18.48
C ASP A 23 2.79 -15.65 -18.05
N ASP A 24 2.36 -16.29 -16.96
CA ASP A 24 1.06 -16.06 -16.36
C ASP A 24 0.88 -14.63 -15.89
N SER A 25 1.94 -14.01 -15.37
CA SER A 25 1.92 -12.60 -14.98
C SER A 25 1.80 -11.65 -16.18
N LEU A 26 2.37 -12.02 -17.32
CA LEU A 26 2.23 -11.27 -18.57
C LEU A 26 0.81 -11.41 -19.14
N ALA A 27 0.22 -12.61 -19.07
CA ALA A 27 -1.16 -12.84 -19.48
C ALA A 27 -2.13 -12.00 -18.61
N LEU A 28 -1.94 -12.04 -17.29
CA LEU A 28 -2.71 -11.21 -16.35
C LEU A 28 -2.57 -9.72 -16.68
N ARG A 29 -1.36 -9.25 -17.00
CA ARG A 29 -1.11 -7.86 -17.40
C ARG A 29 -1.94 -7.46 -18.62
N SER A 30 -2.03 -8.33 -19.62
CA SER A 30 -2.85 -8.08 -20.82
C SER A 30 -4.34 -7.93 -20.48
N GLU A 31 -4.86 -8.81 -19.61
CA GLU A 31 -6.24 -8.71 -19.13
C GLU A 31 -6.50 -7.40 -18.37
N LEU A 32 -5.59 -7.04 -17.47
CA LEU A 32 -5.68 -5.81 -16.69
C LEU A 32 -5.59 -4.55 -17.55
N SER A 33 -4.78 -4.56 -18.62
CA SER A 33 -4.71 -3.47 -19.60
C SER A 33 -6.05 -3.23 -20.27
N SER A 34 -6.81 -4.29 -20.54
CA SER A 34 -8.16 -4.18 -21.10
C SER A 34 -9.14 -3.46 -20.16
N LEU A 35 -8.99 -3.65 -18.84
CA LEU A 35 -9.78 -2.90 -17.85
C LEU A 35 -9.38 -1.42 -17.82
N GLN A 36 -8.09 -1.11 -17.91
CA GLN A 36 -7.62 0.27 -17.97
C GLN A 36 -8.15 1.00 -19.20
N MET A 37 -8.16 0.35 -20.37
CA MET A 37 -8.76 0.92 -21.59
C MET A 37 -10.27 1.20 -21.44
N LYS A 38 -10.97 0.49 -20.57
CA LYS A 38 -12.37 0.75 -20.21
C LYS A 38 -12.54 1.85 -19.13
N GLY A 39 -11.46 2.54 -18.77
CA GLY A 39 -11.47 3.65 -17.80
C GLY A 39 -11.46 3.22 -16.34
N TYR A 40 -11.08 1.97 -16.05
CA TYR A 40 -10.83 1.55 -14.66
C TYR A 40 -9.40 1.90 -14.24
N HIS A 41 -9.25 2.26 -12.99
CA HIS A 41 -7.96 2.40 -12.33
C HIS A 41 -7.64 1.12 -11.57
N LEU A 42 -6.37 0.75 -11.58
CA LEU A 42 -5.88 -0.48 -10.95
C LEU A 42 -4.77 -0.15 -9.97
N LEU A 43 -4.89 -0.70 -8.77
CA LEU A 43 -3.84 -0.66 -7.76
C LEU A 43 -3.51 -2.07 -7.30
N TYR A 44 -2.27 -2.27 -6.94
CA TYR A 44 -1.72 -3.60 -6.65
C TYR A 44 -1.06 -3.62 -5.28
N ARG A 45 -1.13 -4.77 -4.63
CA ARG A 45 -0.38 -5.04 -3.41
C ARG A 45 0.06 -6.50 -3.39
N GLY A 46 1.36 -6.74 -3.23
CA GLY A 46 1.92 -8.07 -3.07
C GLY A 46 2.00 -8.49 -1.61
N HIS A 47 1.64 -9.73 -1.34
CA HIS A 47 1.85 -10.41 -0.06
C HIS A 47 2.69 -11.66 -0.29
N ALA A 48 3.79 -11.77 0.44
CA ALA A 48 4.73 -12.87 0.28
C ALA A 48 4.23 -14.20 0.88
N SER A 49 3.23 -14.18 1.75
CA SER A 49 2.57 -15.38 2.28
C SER A 49 1.06 -15.32 2.05
N ASN A 50 0.46 -16.48 1.81
CA ASN A 50 -0.99 -16.62 1.67
C ASN A 50 -1.74 -16.48 3.00
N SER A 51 -1.03 -16.51 4.12
CA SER A 51 -1.57 -16.26 5.45
C SER A 51 -1.77 -14.77 5.76
N PHE A 52 -1.18 -13.87 4.95
CA PHE A 52 -1.28 -12.42 5.19
C PHE A 52 -2.63 -11.86 4.74
N GLU A 53 -3.29 -11.16 5.65
CA GLU A 53 -4.53 -10.43 5.40
C GLU A 53 -4.23 -8.96 5.05
N LEU A 54 -5.18 -8.26 4.42
CA LEU A 54 -5.08 -6.82 4.14
C LEU A 54 -5.35 -6.00 5.41
N LEU A 55 -4.53 -6.20 6.42
CA LEU A 55 -4.53 -5.43 7.66
C LEU A 55 -3.37 -4.43 7.69
N SER A 56 -3.65 -3.23 8.16
CA SER A 56 -2.62 -2.23 8.48
C SER A 56 -1.73 -2.72 9.63
N MET A 57 -0.56 -2.09 9.83
CA MET A 57 0.34 -2.51 10.90
C MET A 57 -0.31 -2.39 12.27
N VAL A 58 -1.03 -1.30 12.53
CA VAL A 58 -1.75 -1.13 13.80
C VAL A 58 -2.86 -2.17 13.96
N GLY A 59 -3.55 -2.55 12.88
CA GLY A 59 -4.63 -3.55 12.93
C GLY A 59 -4.16 -4.98 13.27
N ARG A 60 -2.86 -5.27 13.10
CA ARG A 60 -2.25 -6.56 13.45
C ARG A 60 -1.81 -6.65 14.91
N LYS A 61 -1.82 -5.51 15.62
CA LYS A 61 -1.33 -5.47 17.01
C LYS A 61 -2.45 -5.72 18.00
N ILE A 62 -2.09 -6.44 19.07
CA ILE A 62 -2.95 -6.55 20.24
C ILE A 62 -2.83 -5.23 21.01
N PRO A 63 -3.93 -4.52 21.29
CA PRO A 63 -3.85 -3.24 21.96
C PRO A 63 -3.31 -3.40 23.38
N ILE A 64 -2.33 -2.60 23.72
CA ILE A 64 -1.91 -2.41 25.12
C ILE A 64 -3.05 -1.61 25.79
N ASN A 65 -3.66 -2.19 26.82
CA ASN A 65 -4.82 -1.60 27.53
C ASN A 65 -6.13 -1.48 26.73
N GLY A 66 -6.35 -2.28 25.70
CA GLY A 66 -7.66 -2.47 25.06
C GLY A 66 -8.09 -1.40 24.06
N ASN A 67 -7.34 -0.30 23.85
CA ASN A 67 -7.70 0.76 22.92
C ASN A 67 -6.62 0.95 21.84
N LEU A 68 -6.88 0.43 20.62
CA LEU A 68 -5.98 0.58 19.48
C LEU A 68 -5.80 2.03 19.04
N LEU A 69 -6.87 2.82 19.07
CA LEU A 69 -6.81 4.22 18.65
C LEU A 69 -5.88 5.04 19.55
N ASP A 70 -5.98 4.85 20.86
CA ASP A 70 -5.13 5.58 21.80
C ASP A 70 -3.68 5.14 21.70
N SER A 71 -3.44 3.85 21.45
CA SER A 71 -2.11 3.32 21.20
C SER A 71 -1.51 3.89 19.91
N GLU A 72 -2.29 3.92 18.83
CA GLU A 72 -1.85 4.50 17.55
C GLU A 72 -1.55 6.01 17.68
N LYS A 73 -2.44 6.76 18.32
CA LYS A 73 -2.23 8.21 18.55
C LYS A 73 -0.99 8.48 19.37
N ARG A 74 -0.72 7.68 20.40
CA ARG A 74 0.49 7.81 21.23
C ARG A 74 1.74 7.53 20.42
N CYS A 75 1.81 6.40 19.73
CA CYS A 75 2.96 6.08 18.87
C CYS A 75 3.18 7.14 17.78
N PHE A 76 2.10 7.69 17.24
CA PHE A 76 2.18 8.76 16.26
C PHE A 76 2.72 10.08 16.88
N GLN A 77 2.30 10.43 18.08
CA GLN A 77 2.81 11.63 18.78
C GLN A 77 4.30 11.46 19.11
N ASP A 78 4.68 10.33 19.69
CA ASP A 78 6.09 10.01 19.99
C ASP A 78 6.97 10.11 18.75
N TYR A 79 6.45 9.64 17.59
CA TYR A 79 7.12 9.77 16.31
C TYR A 79 7.25 11.23 15.85
N LYS A 80 6.19 12.05 15.99
CA LYS A 80 6.24 13.48 15.61
C LYS A 80 7.27 14.22 16.46
N ASP A 81 7.30 13.96 17.76
CA ASP A 81 8.26 14.57 18.69
C ASP A 81 9.70 14.16 18.33
N TYR A 82 9.90 12.88 18.02
CA TYR A 82 11.21 12.36 17.60
C TYR A 82 11.75 13.01 16.32
N ILE A 83 10.92 13.24 15.30
CA ILE A 83 11.37 13.90 14.07
C ILE A 83 11.51 15.42 14.23
N ALA A 84 10.72 16.05 15.09
CA ALA A 84 10.83 17.47 15.42
C ALA A 84 12.17 17.77 16.07
N ASP A 85 12.58 16.97 17.06
CA ASP A 85 13.87 17.12 17.78
C ASP A 85 15.09 17.02 16.84
N ARG A 86 14.97 16.34 15.71
CA ARG A 86 16.06 16.11 14.77
C ARG A 86 16.05 17.03 13.55
N ASN A 87 15.08 17.94 13.48
CA ASN A 87 14.89 18.81 12.31
C ASN A 87 14.89 18.05 10.96
N TRP A 88 14.45 16.80 10.98
CA TRP A 88 14.43 15.96 9.77
C TRP A 88 13.41 16.44 8.74
N ILE A 89 12.39 17.14 9.18
CA ILE A 89 11.39 17.73 8.31
C ILE A 89 11.42 19.25 8.55
N GLN A 90 12.16 19.95 7.71
CA GLN A 90 12.29 21.42 7.77
C GLN A 90 11.12 22.17 7.15
N TYR A 91 10.06 21.46 6.75
CA TYR A 91 8.99 22.02 5.96
C TYR A 91 7.74 22.22 6.79
N LYS A 92 7.20 23.45 6.74
CA LYS A 92 5.84 23.70 7.22
C LYS A 92 4.86 23.09 6.23
N VAL A 93 4.29 21.96 6.59
CA VAL A 93 3.15 21.39 5.86
C VAL A 93 1.95 22.31 6.09
N SER A 94 1.20 22.60 5.04
CA SER A 94 -0.04 23.37 5.20
C SER A 94 -0.99 22.65 6.16
N SER A 95 -1.61 23.37 7.05
CA SER A 95 -2.27 22.93 8.29
C SER A 95 -3.37 21.88 8.17
N TYR A 96 -3.76 21.44 6.98
CA TYR A 96 -4.96 20.63 6.79
C TYR A 96 -4.73 19.12 6.74
N ASN A 97 -3.55 18.66 6.29
CA ASN A 97 -3.22 17.25 6.18
C ASN A 97 -1.92 16.89 6.92
N ASP A 98 -1.57 17.68 7.93
CA ASP A 98 -0.33 17.52 8.67
C ASP A 98 -0.17 16.11 9.22
N ASN A 99 -1.17 15.60 9.94
CA ASN A 99 -1.14 14.26 10.51
C ASN A 99 -1.00 13.17 9.43
N LEU A 100 -1.71 13.31 8.31
CA LEU A 100 -1.65 12.34 7.23
C LEU A 100 -0.29 12.35 6.53
N PHE A 101 0.30 13.54 6.33
CA PHE A 101 1.64 13.68 5.78
C PHE A 101 2.69 13.01 6.68
N TYR A 102 2.72 13.36 7.97
CA TYR A 102 3.66 12.75 8.93
C TYR A 102 3.45 11.25 9.06
N MET A 103 2.19 10.79 9.10
CA MET A 103 1.86 9.37 9.13
C MET A 103 2.37 8.65 7.87
N SER A 104 2.28 9.29 6.70
CA SER A 104 2.76 8.72 5.44
C SER A 104 4.28 8.53 5.41
N ILE A 105 5.04 9.47 5.97
CA ILE A 105 6.50 9.35 6.12
C ILE A 105 6.81 8.28 7.16
N GLY A 106 6.17 8.35 8.33
CA GLY A 106 6.37 7.40 9.41
C GLY A 106 6.12 5.96 8.99
N ARG A 107 5.14 5.73 8.11
CA ARG A 107 4.86 4.40 7.55
C ARG A 107 6.08 3.78 6.86
N HIS A 108 6.88 4.57 6.15
CA HIS A 108 8.12 4.10 5.51
C HIS A 108 9.27 3.93 6.49
N LEU A 109 9.20 4.60 7.64
CA LEU A 109 10.18 4.50 8.72
C LEU A 109 9.82 3.46 9.78
N GLY A 110 8.73 2.71 9.58
CA GLY A 110 8.32 1.63 10.47
C GLY A 110 7.28 2.02 11.52
N LEU A 111 6.72 3.24 11.45
CA LEU A 111 5.61 3.65 12.32
C LEU A 111 4.42 2.69 12.16
N ASP A 112 3.93 2.17 13.26
CA ASP A 112 2.68 1.43 13.29
C ASP A 112 1.51 2.38 13.10
N CYS A 113 0.91 2.32 11.93
CA CYS A 113 -0.21 3.18 11.57
C CYS A 113 -1.25 2.44 10.74
N ARG A 114 -2.41 3.08 10.57
CA ARG A 114 -3.57 2.56 9.83
C ARG A 114 -3.44 2.60 8.32
N LEU A 115 -2.35 3.14 7.77
CA LEU A 115 -2.13 3.21 6.34
C LEU A 115 -1.77 1.84 5.77
N LEU A 116 -2.44 1.45 4.70
CA LEU A 116 -2.13 0.26 3.94
C LEU A 116 -1.66 0.68 2.55
N ASP A 117 -0.43 0.31 2.21
CA ASP A 117 0.22 0.69 0.95
C ASP A 117 -0.34 -0.04 -0.26
N TRP A 118 -0.45 0.69 -1.36
CA TRP A 118 -0.75 0.19 -2.68
C TRP A 118 0.20 0.82 -3.70
N THR A 119 0.38 0.17 -4.83
CA THR A 119 1.15 0.69 -5.97
C THR A 119 0.33 0.61 -7.26
N ALA A 120 0.52 1.57 -8.16
CA ALA A 120 -0.05 1.50 -9.50
C ALA A 120 0.79 0.62 -10.46
N ARG A 121 1.91 0.06 -10.00
CA ARG A 121 2.81 -0.76 -10.79
C ARG A 121 2.67 -2.23 -10.42
N LEU A 122 2.20 -3.03 -11.35
CA LEU A 122 2.03 -4.49 -11.17
C LEU A 122 3.35 -5.16 -10.76
N GLU A 123 4.45 -4.78 -11.41
CA GLU A 123 5.78 -5.35 -11.18
C GLU A 123 6.25 -5.12 -9.75
N THR A 124 6.00 -3.92 -9.21
CA THR A 124 6.34 -3.60 -7.82
C THR A 124 5.60 -4.52 -6.84
N ALA A 125 4.32 -4.78 -7.09
CA ALA A 125 3.54 -5.68 -6.25
C ALA A 125 3.99 -7.15 -6.39
N LEU A 126 4.30 -7.59 -7.61
CA LEU A 126 4.86 -8.93 -7.87
C LEU A 126 6.21 -9.11 -7.17
N PHE A 127 7.07 -8.09 -7.20
CA PHE A 127 8.33 -8.10 -6.45
C PHE A 127 8.10 -8.30 -4.95
N PHE A 128 7.23 -7.49 -4.34
CA PHE A 128 6.94 -7.64 -2.90
C PHE A 128 6.27 -8.97 -2.53
N ALA A 129 5.52 -9.57 -3.45
CA ALA A 129 4.96 -10.90 -3.24
C ALA A 129 6.02 -12.02 -3.30
N SER A 130 7.20 -11.74 -3.89
CA SER A 130 8.21 -12.75 -4.20
C SER A 130 9.51 -12.61 -3.43
N ALA A 131 9.83 -11.40 -2.90
CA ALA A 131 11.16 -11.07 -2.42
C ALA A 131 11.43 -11.42 -0.94
N ASP A 132 10.43 -11.88 -0.18
CA ASP A 132 10.62 -12.23 1.24
C ASP A 132 11.20 -13.64 1.36
N GLU A 133 12.49 -13.71 1.74
CA GLU A 133 13.22 -14.95 1.90
C GLU A 133 12.66 -15.83 3.02
N GLY A 134 12.06 -15.23 4.06
CA GLY A 134 11.49 -15.95 5.20
C GLY A 134 10.31 -16.85 4.85
N VAL A 135 9.62 -16.54 3.75
CA VAL A 135 8.41 -17.23 3.28
C VAL A 135 8.47 -17.62 1.80
N VAL A 136 9.69 -17.80 1.28
CA VAL A 136 9.92 -18.12 -0.15
C VAL A 136 9.28 -19.45 -0.57
N HIS A 137 9.06 -20.34 0.37
CA HIS A 137 8.45 -21.67 0.14
C HIS A 137 6.92 -21.65 0.24
N GLU A 138 6.35 -20.55 0.67
CA GLU A 138 4.90 -20.40 0.77
C GLU A 138 4.34 -19.77 -0.52
N ASN A 139 3.09 -20.08 -0.84
CA ASN A 139 2.37 -19.32 -1.85
C ASN A 139 2.14 -17.89 -1.35
N GLY A 140 2.20 -16.93 -2.26
CA GLY A 140 1.89 -15.54 -1.99
C GLY A 140 0.60 -15.12 -2.66
N HIS A 141 0.27 -13.85 -2.50
CA HIS A 141 -0.89 -13.26 -3.16
C HIS A 141 -0.56 -11.92 -3.82
N LEU A 142 -1.17 -11.70 -4.96
CA LEU A 142 -1.33 -10.38 -5.56
C LEU A 142 -2.77 -9.92 -5.31
N TRP A 143 -2.95 -8.85 -4.58
CA TRP A 143 -4.20 -8.15 -4.46
C TRP A 143 -4.31 -7.08 -5.54
N ILE A 144 -5.47 -7.00 -6.18
CA ILE A 144 -5.79 -6.04 -7.22
C ILE A 144 -7.03 -5.27 -6.77
N MET A 145 -6.87 -3.98 -6.57
CA MET A 145 -7.98 -3.06 -6.34
C MET A 145 -8.38 -2.43 -7.66
N ILE A 146 -9.63 -2.60 -8.04
CA ILE A 146 -10.22 -2.06 -9.26
C ILE A 146 -11.22 -1.00 -8.86
N TYR A 147 -11.07 0.22 -9.36
CA TYR A 147 -12.00 1.31 -9.05
C TYR A 147 -12.24 2.20 -10.27
N LYS A 148 -13.32 2.99 -10.21
CA LYS A 148 -13.65 3.98 -11.24
C LYS A 148 -13.98 5.30 -10.57
N GLY A 149 -13.49 6.39 -11.14
CA GLY A 149 -13.64 7.74 -10.59
C GLY A 149 -12.35 8.29 -9.97
N SER A 150 -12.45 9.39 -9.26
CA SER A 150 -11.32 10.01 -8.58
C SER A 150 -10.99 9.32 -7.26
N VAL A 151 -9.70 9.36 -6.89
CA VAL A 151 -9.26 9.11 -5.52
C VAL A 151 -9.73 10.25 -4.61
N ASP A 152 -9.79 9.99 -3.31
CA ASP A 152 -10.05 11.05 -2.35
C ASP A 152 -8.97 12.12 -2.49
N ASP A 153 -9.41 13.37 -2.67
CA ASP A 153 -8.49 14.49 -2.85
C ASP A 153 -7.77 14.75 -1.51
N ALA A 154 -6.44 14.82 -1.57
CA ALA A 154 -5.65 15.22 -0.41
C ALA A 154 -5.91 16.66 0.04
N ASN A 155 -6.53 17.49 -0.80
CA ASN A 155 -7.07 18.79 -0.40
C ASN A 155 -8.35 18.67 0.46
N ALA A 156 -9.05 17.53 0.43
CA ALA A 156 -10.07 17.26 1.40
C ALA A 156 -9.42 17.17 2.80
N LYS A 157 -10.01 17.85 3.78
CA LYS A 157 -9.57 17.81 5.18
C LYS A 157 -9.80 16.40 5.72
N ILE A 158 -8.80 15.51 5.55
CA ILE A 158 -8.86 14.15 6.04
C ILE A 158 -8.07 14.07 7.33
N ASP A 159 -8.76 13.96 8.47
CA ASP A 159 -8.12 13.51 9.69
C ASP A 159 -8.05 11.97 9.66
N PRO A 160 -6.85 11.37 9.61
CA PRO A 160 -6.73 9.92 9.58
C PRO A 160 -7.35 9.23 10.80
N PHE A 161 -7.50 9.94 11.92
CA PHE A 161 -8.07 9.38 13.15
C PHE A 161 -9.60 9.51 13.26
N ASP A 162 -10.23 10.32 12.41
CA ASP A 162 -11.70 10.55 12.41
C ASP A 162 -12.37 10.21 11.07
N ILE A 163 -11.77 9.33 10.31
CA ILE A 163 -12.32 8.91 9.02
C ILE A 163 -13.56 8.01 9.23
N LYS A 164 -14.62 8.24 8.45
CA LYS A 164 -15.92 7.55 8.60
C LYS A 164 -16.14 6.48 7.53
N ARG A 165 -15.29 6.40 6.52
CA ARG A 165 -15.35 5.41 5.45
C ARG A 165 -13.93 5.06 5.00
N VAL A 166 -13.77 3.96 4.31
CA VAL A 166 -12.48 3.65 3.67
C VAL A 166 -12.17 4.76 2.65
N ALA A 167 -11.01 5.38 2.80
CA ALA A 167 -10.50 6.39 1.88
C ALA A 167 -9.32 5.85 1.09
N LEU A 168 -9.21 6.28 -0.16
CA LEU A 168 -8.08 6.01 -1.04
C LEU A 168 -7.37 7.33 -1.37
N ILE A 169 -6.10 7.43 -1.04
CA ILE A 169 -5.30 8.65 -1.17
C ILE A 169 -4.06 8.39 -1.99
N LYS A 170 -3.79 9.25 -2.97
CA LYS A 170 -2.55 9.20 -3.74
C LYS A 170 -1.41 9.84 -2.93
N LYS A 171 -0.28 9.15 -2.82
CA LYS A 171 0.89 9.63 -2.04
C LYS A 171 1.43 10.97 -2.55
N ASP A 172 1.42 11.20 -3.83
CA ASP A 172 1.92 12.44 -4.45
C ASP A 172 1.18 13.70 -3.93
N TYR A 173 -0.10 13.56 -3.58
CA TYR A 173 -0.90 14.67 -3.04
C TYR A 173 -0.51 15.06 -1.61
N LEU A 174 0.24 14.21 -0.92
CA LEU A 174 0.70 14.48 0.43
C LEU A 174 2.03 15.25 0.47
N VAL A 175 2.60 15.53 -0.71
CA VAL A 175 3.88 16.25 -0.81
C VAL A 175 3.62 17.73 -0.93
N PRO A 176 4.29 18.59 -0.16
CA PRO A 176 4.24 20.04 -0.34
C PRO A 176 4.68 20.42 -1.76
N GLN A 177 3.91 21.28 -2.43
CA GLN A 177 4.14 21.68 -3.83
C GLN A 177 5.52 22.31 -4.09
N ASN A 178 6.17 22.84 -3.06
CA ASN A 178 7.45 23.53 -3.14
C ASN A 178 8.64 22.62 -2.81
N MET A 179 8.43 21.32 -2.68
CA MET A 179 9.45 20.38 -2.29
C MET A 179 10.05 19.70 -3.52
N SER A 180 11.33 19.92 -3.79
CA SER A 180 12.03 19.18 -4.84
C SER A 180 12.40 17.78 -4.36
N MET A 181 12.43 16.81 -5.28
CA MET A 181 12.78 15.40 -4.99
C MET A 181 14.18 15.26 -4.36
N GLU A 182 15.09 16.17 -4.67
CA GLU A 182 16.47 16.18 -4.18
C GLU A 182 16.57 16.49 -2.68
N ASN A 183 15.58 17.18 -2.13
CA ASN A 183 15.53 17.57 -0.73
C ASN A 183 14.86 16.52 0.19
N PHE A 184 14.45 15.38 -0.38
CA PHE A 184 13.90 14.30 0.42
C PHE A 184 14.99 13.41 0.99
N PRO A 185 14.84 12.94 2.23
CA PRO A 185 15.65 11.84 2.73
C PRO A 185 15.59 10.64 1.77
N LEU A 186 16.69 9.90 1.63
CA LEU A 186 16.81 8.78 0.69
C LEU A 186 15.64 7.77 0.74
N GLY A 187 15.01 7.60 1.91
CA GLY A 187 13.82 6.75 2.07
C GLY A 187 12.58 7.26 1.34
N GLU A 188 12.46 8.57 1.12
CA GLU A 188 11.31 9.19 0.47
C GLU A 188 11.34 9.07 -1.05
N GLN A 189 12.51 9.01 -1.68
CA GLN A 189 12.65 8.79 -3.13
C GLN A 189 11.98 7.47 -3.56
N ARG A 190 12.03 6.44 -2.69
CA ARG A 190 11.33 5.16 -2.88
C ARG A 190 9.81 5.32 -2.97
N ARG A 191 9.25 6.25 -2.21
CA ARG A 191 7.82 6.53 -2.18
C ARG A 191 7.30 6.98 -3.54
N PHE A 192 8.05 7.86 -4.23
CA PHE A 192 7.70 8.33 -5.57
C PHE A 192 7.93 7.25 -6.64
N ALA A 193 9.03 6.52 -6.55
CA ALA A 193 9.33 5.43 -7.49
C ALA A 193 8.23 4.36 -7.50
N GLN A 194 7.53 4.16 -6.39
CA GLN A 194 6.47 3.16 -6.27
C GLN A 194 5.13 3.59 -6.86
N ASN A 195 4.95 4.85 -7.28
CA ASN A 195 3.65 5.40 -7.70
C ASN A 195 2.55 4.98 -6.72
N GLY A 196 2.73 5.38 -5.46
CA GLY A 196 2.05 4.77 -4.34
C GLY A 196 0.73 5.43 -3.97
N PHE A 197 -0.12 4.63 -3.34
CA PHE A 197 -1.39 5.03 -2.75
C PHE A 197 -1.51 4.47 -1.34
N PHE A 198 -2.42 5.04 -0.55
CA PHE A 198 -2.81 4.50 0.74
C PHE A 198 -4.31 4.25 0.78
N THR A 199 -4.73 3.12 1.34
CA THR A 199 -6.06 3.03 1.92
C THR A 199 -5.98 3.33 3.41
N ILE A 200 -7.01 4.03 3.90
CA ILE A 200 -7.20 4.32 5.31
C ILE A 200 -8.54 3.75 5.71
N VAL A 201 -8.56 2.98 6.79
CA VAL A 201 -9.80 2.40 7.32
C VAL A 201 -10.30 3.17 8.54
N PRO A 202 -11.63 3.27 8.75
CA PRO A 202 -12.22 3.82 9.96
C PRO A 202 -11.71 3.14 11.23
N THR A 203 -11.78 3.85 12.34
CA THR A 203 -11.26 3.38 13.63
C THR A 203 -11.94 2.10 14.13
N ASP A 204 -13.24 1.99 13.94
CA ASP A 204 -14.04 0.82 14.29
C ASP A 204 -13.77 -0.42 13.42
N LEU A 205 -13.07 -0.23 12.30
CA LEU A 205 -12.70 -1.31 11.36
C LEU A 205 -11.19 -1.62 11.34
N LEU A 206 -10.40 -1.05 12.24
CA LEU A 206 -8.93 -1.21 12.25
C LEU A 206 -8.47 -2.66 12.31
N THR A 207 -9.20 -3.52 13.01
CA THR A 207 -8.90 -4.96 13.16
C THR A 207 -9.59 -5.83 12.12
N THR A 208 -10.39 -5.22 11.22
CA THR A 208 -11.07 -5.93 10.17
C THR A 208 -10.24 -5.90 8.90
N PRO A 209 -9.87 -7.06 8.32
CA PRO A 209 -9.17 -7.08 7.04
C PRO A 209 -9.96 -6.34 5.95
N LEU A 210 -9.25 -5.53 5.15
CA LEU A 210 -9.88 -4.69 4.13
C LEU A 210 -10.73 -5.50 3.14
N GLU A 211 -10.34 -6.73 2.85
CA GLU A 211 -11.07 -7.64 1.97
C GLU A 211 -12.43 -8.09 2.54
N ARG A 212 -12.68 -7.86 3.82
CA ARG A 212 -13.96 -8.15 4.50
C ARG A 212 -14.82 -6.91 4.69
N ILE A 213 -14.29 -5.73 4.35
CA ILE A 213 -15.01 -4.46 4.47
C ILE A 213 -15.76 -4.19 3.16
N PRO A 214 -17.06 -3.87 3.20
CA PRO A 214 -17.78 -3.41 2.00
C PRO A 214 -17.14 -2.13 1.45
N LEU A 215 -16.64 -2.16 0.23
CA LEU A 215 -15.99 -1.04 -0.43
C LEU A 215 -16.95 -0.40 -1.43
N ASN A 216 -17.24 0.88 -1.25
CA ASN A 216 -18.02 1.65 -2.21
C ASN A 216 -17.12 1.99 -3.43
N ASN A 217 -17.61 1.63 -4.63
CA ASN A 217 -16.91 1.93 -5.91
C ASN A 217 -15.52 1.30 -6.08
N MET A 218 -15.14 0.34 -5.24
CA MET A 218 -13.89 -0.40 -5.34
C MET A 218 -14.16 -1.89 -5.23
N ILE A 219 -13.43 -2.69 -5.99
CA ILE A 219 -13.50 -4.16 -5.97
C ILE A 219 -12.10 -4.67 -5.69
N LEU A 220 -12.01 -5.64 -4.79
CA LEU A 220 -10.78 -6.37 -4.53
C LEU A 220 -10.81 -7.74 -5.21
N LYS A 221 -9.78 -8.04 -5.96
CA LYS A 221 -9.50 -9.37 -6.51
C LYS A 221 -8.21 -9.89 -5.90
N LYS A 222 -8.20 -11.19 -5.64
CA LYS A 222 -7.06 -11.91 -5.08
C LYS A 222 -6.56 -12.91 -6.12
N VAL A 223 -5.29 -12.82 -6.47
CA VAL A 223 -4.60 -13.76 -7.38
C VAL A 223 -3.54 -14.48 -6.56
N GLU A 224 -3.53 -15.79 -6.59
CA GLU A 224 -2.53 -16.60 -5.92
C GLU A 224 -1.23 -16.61 -6.74
N ILE A 225 -0.09 -16.55 -6.08
CA ILE A 225 1.23 -16.72 -6.69
C ILE A 225 1.87 -17.93 -6.04
N THR A 226 2.12 -18.97 -6.82
CA THR A 226 2.72 -20.19 -6.28
C THR A 226 4.18 -19.96 -5.86
N ALA A 227 4.64 -20.74 -4.90
CA ALA A 227 6.02 -20.69 -4.42
C ALA A 227 7.04 -20.88 -5.57
N ASN A 228 6.71 -21.72 -6.57
CA ASN A 228 7.54 -21.91 -7.74
C ASN A 228 7.60 -20.66 -8.62
N ALA A 229 6.46 -19.97 -8.80
CA ALA A 229 6.39 -18.76 -9.61
C ALA A 229 7.22 -17.63 -9.03
N LYS A 230 7.31 -17.51 -7.69
CA LYS A 230 8.07 -16.45 -7.02
C LYS A 230 9.52 -16.36 -7.47
N LYS A 231 10.21 -17.50 -7.58
CA LYS A 231 11.62 -17.54 -8.03
C LYS A 231 11.77 -17.00 -9.46
N ASN A 232 10.87 -17.43 -10.35
CA ASN A 232 10.88 -17.02 -11.75
C ASN A 232 10.55 -15.52 -11.88
N ILE A 233 9.54 -15.03 -11.14
CA ILE A 233 9.16 -13.63 -11.10
C ILE A 233 10.34 -12.79 -10.58
N LEU A 234 10.94 -13.16 -9.47
CA LEU A 234 12.05 -12.43 -8.88
C LEU A 234 13.26 -12.37 -9.84
N SER A 235 13.61 -13.49 -10.48
CA SER A 235 14.69 -13.54 -11.48
C SER A 235 14.41 -12.67 -12.68
N ALA A 236 13.18 -12.63 -13.17
CA ALA A 236 12.81 -11.79 -14.30
C ALA A 236 12.80 -10.31 -13.95
N LEU A 237 12.32 -9.97 -12.73
CA LEU A 237 12.22 -8.60 -12.27
C LEU A 237 13.57 -8.03 -11.81
N SER A 238 14.47 -8.82 -11.24
CA SER A 238 15.78 -8.34 -10.76
C SER A 238 16.58 -7.69 -11.89
N LYS A 239 16.50 -8.23 -13.09
CA LYS A 239 17.17 -7.66 -14.29
C LYS A 239 16.64 -6.27 -14.67
N CYS A 240 15.38 -5.97 -14.32
CA CYS A 240 14.74 -4.69 -14.65
C CYS A 240 14.75 -3.71 -13.47
N TYR A 241 14.92 -4.21 -12.25
CA TYR A 241 14.77 -3.46 -11.02
C TYR A 241 16.07 -3.04 -10.36
N GLU A 242 17.21 -3.58 -10.78
CA GLU A 242 18.52 -3.10 -10.29
C GLU A 242 18.64 -1.58 -10.47
N ASP A 243 18.12 -1.03 -11.57
CA ASP A 243 18.10 0.41 -11.82
C ASP A 243 17.06 1.18 -10.98
N TYR A 244 16.01 0.54 -10.49
CA TYR A 244 14.92 1.18 -9.74
C TYR A 244 14.97 0.96 -8.22
N LEU A 245 15.70 -0.07 -7.78
CA LEU A 245 15.86 -0.41 -6.37
C LEU A 245 17.18 0.07 -5.78
N LEU A 246 17.99 0.80 -6.52
CA LEU A 246 19.30 1.34 -6.12
C LEU A 246 19.31 2.19 -4.83
N GLY A 247 18.22 2.28 -4.12
CA GLY A 247 18.13 2.81 -2.77
C GLY A 247 17.55 1.84 -1.75
N CYS A 248 17.29 0.59 -2.14
CA CYS A 248 16.72 -0.42 -1.26
C CYS A 248 17.80 -1.42 -0.85
N PRO A 249 18.36 -1.39 0.37
CA PRO A 249 19.06 -2.55 0.86
C PRO A 249 18.06 -3.70 0.88
N VAL A 250 18.30 -4.73 0.07
CA VAL A 250 17.54 -5.98 0.02
C VAL A 250 17.59 -6.72 1.38
N ASN A 251 18.50 -6.28 2.25
CA ASN A 251 18.60 -6.75 3.63
C ASN A 251 17.73 -5.89 4.55
N GLY A 252 16.51 -6.36 4.79
CA GLY A 252 15.52 -5.80 5.71
C GLY A 252 15.95 -5.68 7.18
N SER A 253 17.25 -5.72 7.49
CA SER A 253 17.78 -5.76 8.84
C SER A 253 18.38 -4.45 9.36
N LYS A 254 18.42 -3.35 8.61
CA LYS A 254 19.12 -2.15 9.04
C LYS A 254 18.30 -0.88 9.25
N PHE A 255 16.99 -0.89 9.05
CA PHE A 255 16.11 0.21 9.42
C PHE A 255 14.96 -0.24 10.33
N ARG A 256 15.24 -1.09 11.30
CA ARG A 256 14.48 -1.03 12.56
C ARG A 256 15.02 0.21 13.28
N LEU A 257 14.33 1.33 13.18
CA LEU A 257 14.41 2.33 14.22
C LEU A 257 14.08 1.59 15.52
N LEU A 258 15.01 1.60 16.46
CA LEU A 258 14.81 1.12 17.82
C LEU A 258 13.69 1.98 18.45
N PHE A 259 12.47 1.48 18.41
CA PHE A 259 11.39 1.84 19.30
C PHE A 259 11.09 0.64 20.18
#